data_78fbc1cdf15465897c97ed402abd9938
#
_entry.id   78fbc1cdf15465897c97ed402abd9938
#
_cell.length_a   1.000
_cell.length_b   1.000
_cell.length_c   1.000
_cell.angle_alpha   90.00
_cell.angle_beta   90.00
_cell.angle_gamma   90.00
#
_symmetry.space_group_name_H-M   'P 1'
#
loop_
_entity.id
_entity.type
_entity.pdbx_description
1 polymer ?
#
loop_
_entity_poly.entity_id
_entity_poly.type
_entity_poly.pdbx_seq_one_letter_code
_entity_poly.pdbx_strand_id
1 'polypeptide(L)'
;MKSVKIEEKTVEPEQSKFLRFCTIFKLIKFSHTIFSFPFAVMSAFIAAGGMPEMRQLLLIIGALVMARSCAMSFNRLVDAKYDIHNPRTAYRIQLQNIIGKTNLWFFTISCTILFIVCAGMLNRLSLIISPLALMIIFGYSYTKRFTNFSHLILGLSLSLSPIGAWIGITGRVNISPFILAIAVLLWTAGFDIIYACQDLQHDIKSKLHSIPKMMGIKNSLILSSVLHFFVVITLLLFMYFTNLKYVYFGGVVFVGMMLIYEHTLIKP
;
A
#
# COMPACT_ATOMS: atom_id res chain seq x y z
N MET A 1 28.10 36.15 -29.85
CA MET A 1 27.21 35.18 -29.22
C MET A 1 27.44 33.82 -29.90
N LYS A 2 28.13 32.90 -29.25
CA LYS A 2 28.32 31.53 -29.76
C LYS A 2 27.14 30.70 -29.26
N SER A 3 26.33 30.20 -30.20
CA SER A 3 25.23 29.25 -29.91
C SER A 3 25.86 27.90 -29.47
N VAL A 4 25.65 27.55 -28.20
CA VAL A 4 25.99 26.20 -27.72
C VAL A 4 24.93 25.28 -28.29
N LYS A 5 25.30 24.47 -29.29
CA LYS A 5 24.52 23.31 -29.74
C LYS A 5 24.57 22.28 -28.64
N ILE A 6 23.46 22.05 -27.95
CA ILE A 6 23.26 20.90 -27.07
C ILE A 6 23.13 19.67 -28.00
N GLU A 7 24.18 18.83 -28.04
CA GLU A 7 24.08 17.52 -28.68
C GLU A 7 23.03 16.68 -27.94
N GLU A 8 21.89 16.46 -28.57
CA GLU A 8 20.95 15.42 -28.18
C GLU A 8 21.67 14.06 -28.33
N LYS A 9 22.17 13.52 -27.23
CA LYS A 9 22.63 12.14 -27.20
C LYS A 9 21.42 11.24 -27.48
N THR A 10 21.34 10.72 -28.69
CA THR A 10 20.41 9.66 -29.06
C THR A 10 20.73 8.42 -28.23
N VAL A 11 19.95 8.18 -27.20
CA VAL A 11 20.03 6.96 -26.36
C VAL A 11 19.57 5.78 -27.21
N GLU A 12 20.38 4.73 -27.31
CA GLU A 12 20.02 3.52 -28.05
C GLU A 12 18.65 2.97 -27.58
N PRO A 13 17.82 2.42 -28.50
CA PRO A 13 16.45 1.99 -28.19
C PRO A 13 16.34 0.97 -27.05
N GLU A 14 17.34 0.10 -26.89
CA GLU A 14 17.38 -0.89 -25.81
C GLU A 14 17.70 -0.25 -24.45
N GLN A 15 18.67 0.67 -24.40
CA GLN A 15 18.95 1.44 -23.18
C GLN A 15 17.74 2.27 -22.76
N SER A 16 16.97 2.77 -23.71
CA SER A 16 15.71 3.47 -23.45
C SER A 16 14.65 2.57 -22.79
N LYS A 17 14.51 1.31 -23.22
CA LYS A 17 13.54 0.35 -22.64
C LYS A 17 13.94 -0.06 -21.22
N PHE A 18 15.20 -0.40 -20.99
CA PHE A 18 15.71 -0.75 -19.67
C PHE A 18 15.60 0.41 -18.68
N LEU A 19 15.93 1.63 -19.11
CA LEU A 19 15.78 2.84 -18.29
C LEU A 19 14.32 3.05 -17.90
N ARG A 20 13.37 2.91 -18.82
CA ARG A 20 11.93 3.02 -18.54
C ARG A 20 11.47 1.97 -17.52
N PHE A 21 11.91 0.73 -17.67
CA PHE A 21 11.60 -0.35 -16.73
C PHE A 21 12.08 -0.03 -15.30
N CYS A 22 13.36 0.33 -15.14
CA CYS A 22 13.89 0.74 -13.84
C CYS A 22 13.16 1.98 -13.26
N THR A 23 12.75 2.90 -14.14
CA THR A 23 12.03 4.11 -13.73
C THR A 23 10.64 3.80 -13.22
N ILE A 24 9.96 2.76 -13.74
CA ILE A 24 8.66 2.31 -13.21
C ILE A 24 8.81 1.90 -11.75
N PHE A 25 9.80 1.09 -11.37
CA PHE A 25 10.01 0.66 -9.98
C PHE A 25 10.29 1.82 -9.03
N LYS A 26 11.02 2.85 -9.50
CA LYS A 26 11.23 4.09 -8.75
C LYS A 26 9.91 4.86 -8.55
N LEU A 27 9.12 4.99 -9.62
CA LEU A 27 7.86 5.73 -9.60
C LEU A 27 6.84 5.10 -8.65
N ILE A 28 6.68 3.78 -8.67
CA ILE A 28 5.74 3.04 -7.81
C ILE A 28 6.29 2.82 -6.40
N LYS A 29 7.54 3.25 -6.12
CA LYS A 29 8.22 2.98 -4.84
C LYS A 29 8.13 1.51 -4.47
N PHE A 30 8.65 0.64 -5.33
CA PHE A 30 8.55 -0.81 -5.18
C PHE A 30 9.01 -1.33 -3.80
N SER A 31 10.02 -0.69 -3.18
CA SER A 31 10.47 -0.99 -1.82
C SER A 31 9.35 -0.90 -0.77
N HIS A 32 8.32 -0.09 -1.01
CA HIS A 32 7.19 0.00 -0.08
C HIS A 32 6.23 -1.21 -0.14
N THR A 33 6.43 -2.15 -1.07
CA THR A 33 5.72 -3.44 -1.07
C THR A 33 6.00 -4.23 0.22
N ILE A 34 7.15 -3.97 0.86
CA ILE A 34 7.55 -4.58 2.13
C ILE A 34 6.55 -4.30 3.27
N PHE A 35 5.76 -3.22 3.20
CA PHE A 35 4.81 -2.88 4.28
C PHE A 35 3.66 -3.89 4.42
N SER A 36 3.13 -4.43 3.33
CA SER A 36 2.05 -5.42 3.37
C SER A 36 2.55 -6.86 3.34
N PHE A 37 3.81 -7.07 2.97
CA PHE A 37 4.42 -8.38 2.82
C PHE A 37 4.41 -9.22 4.11
N PRO A 38 4.86 -8.73 5.28
CA PRO A 38 4.88 -9.51 6.51
C PRO A 38 3.49 -10.00 6.92
N PHE A 39 2.46 -9.17 6.74
CA PHE A 39 1.09 -9.52 7.11
C PHE A 39 0.50 -10.61 6.22
N ALA A 40 0.77 -10.55 4.92
CA ALA A 40 0.34 -11.60 3.99
C ALA A 40 1.04 -12.93 4.27
N VAL A 41 2.36 -12.89 4.49
CA VAL A 41 3.16 -14.08 4.80
C VAL A 41 2.74 -14.68 6.14
N MET A 42 2.65 -13.87 7.20
CA MET A 42 2.19 -14.33 8.51
C MET A 42 0.80 -14.98 8.42
N SER A 43 -0.13 -14.34 7.71
CA SER A 43 -1.47 -14.88 7.50
C SER A 43 -1.43 -16.21 6.75
N ALA A 44 -0.58 -16.36 5.73
CA ALA A 44 -0.43 -17.61 4.98
C ALA A 44 0.11 -18.75 5.86
N PHE A 45 1.13 -18.49 6.68
CA PHE A 45 1.70 -19.49 7.58
C PHE A 45 0.72 -19.93 8.66
N ILE A 46 -0.03 -19.01 9.24
CA ILE A 46 -1.03 -19.32 10.27
C ILE A 46 -2.21 -20.09 9.65
N ALA A 47 -2.65 -19.69 8.46
CA ALA A 47 -3.72 -20.37 7.73
C ALA A 47 -3.35 -21.81 7.32
N ALA A 48 -2.08 -22.06 7.02
CA ALA A 48 -1.56 -23.38 6.71
C ALA A 48 -1.28 -24.25 7.94
N GLY A 49 -1.28 -23.65 9.15
CA GLY A 49 -0.86 -24.35 10.38
C GLY A 49 0.64 -24.68 10.41
N GLY A 50 1.45 -24.01 9.59
CA GLY A 50 2.89 -24.27 9.42
C GLY A 50 3.40 -23.70 8.10
N MET A 51 4.32 -24.42 7.44
CA MET A 51 4.86 -24.03 6.14
C MET A 51 3.81 -24.26 5.04
N PRO A 52 3.36 -23.21 4.31
CA PRO A 52 2.48 -23.38 3.16
C PRO A 52 3.18 -24.15 2.03
N GLU A 53 2.41 -24.72 1.11
CA GLU A 53 2.97 -25.22 -0.13
C GLU A 53 3.73 -24.09 -0.86
N MET A 54 4.92 -24.40 -1.38
CA MET A 54 5.75 -23.43 -2.07
C MET A 54 5.01 -22.74 -3.23
N ARG A 55 4.21 -23.51 -3.97
CA ARG A 55 3.36 -22.98 -5.05
C ARG A 55 2.38 -21.92 -4.54
N GLN A 56 1.66 -22.20 -3.45
CA GLN A 56 0.69 -21.26 -2.86
C GLN A 56 1.40 -20.00 -2.34
N LEU A 57 2.53 -20.18 -1.65
CA LEU A 57 3.32 -19.05 -1.13
C LEU A 57 3.80 -18.13 -2.26
N LEU A 58 4.35 -18.68 -3.34
CA LEU A 58 4.81 -17.92 -4.50
C LEU A 58 3.65 -17.19 -5.20
N LEU A 59 2.48 -17.81 -5.32
CA LEU A 59 1.29 -17.18 -5.90
C LEU A 59 0.75 -16.05 -5.02
N ILE A 60 0.76 -16.20 -3.68
CA ILE A 60 0.38 -15.14 -2.74
C ILE A 60 1.33 -13.96 -2.84
N ILE A 61 2.64 -14.21 -2.87
CA ILE A 61 3.66 -13.16 -3.03
C ILE A 61 3.48 -12.48 -4.39
N GLY A 62 3.30 -13.26 -5.46
CA GLY A 62 3.03 -12.72 -6.79
C GLY A 62 1.78 -11.84 -6.83
N ALA A 63 0.67 -12.33 -6.28
CA ALA A 63 -0.57 -11.55 -6.17
C ALA A 63 -0.37 -10.24 -5.40
N LEU A 64 0.33 -10.29 -4.26
CA LEU A 64 0.64 -9.10 -3.45
C LEU A 64 1.46 -8.07 -4.23
N VAL A 65 2.52 -8.51 -4.90
CA VAL A 65 3.39 -7.65 -5.71
C VAL A 65 2.60 -7.03 -6.87
N MET A 66 1.78 -7.80 -7.56
CA MET A 66 0.98 -7.32 -8.69
C MET A 66 -0.13 -6.36 -8.24
N ALA A 67 -0.86 -6.69 -7.16
CA ALA A 67 -1.86 -5.80 -6.57
C ALA A 67 -1.25 -4.45 -6.15
N ARG A 68 -0.09 -4.48 -5.48
CA ARG A 68 0.62 -3.26 -5.07
C ARG A 68 1.11 -2.47 -6.27
N SER A 69 1.67 -3.13 -7.28
CA SER A 69 2.18 -2.49 -8.50
C SER A 69 1.07 -1.82 -9.29
N CYS A 70 -0.06 -2.49 -9.52
CA CYS A 70 -1.20 -1.89 -10.22
C CYS A 70 -1.82 -0.74 -9.39
N ALA A 71 -1.94 -0.88 -8.06
CA ALA A 71 -2.46 0.17 -7.18
C ALA A 71 -1.62 1.45 -7.29
N MET A 72 -0.30 1.32 -7.16
CA MET A 72 0.60 2.47 -7.14
C MET A 72 0.72 3.12 -8.52
N SER A 73 0.82 2.34 -9.60
CA SER A 73 0.87 2.89 -10.96
C SER A 73 -0.43 3.61 -11.31
N PHE A 74 -1.58 3.04 -10.96
CA PHE A 74 -2.88 3.68 -11.14
C PHE A 74 -3.00 4.99 -10.34
N ASN A 75 -2.59 4.98 -9.07
CA ASN A 75 -2.57 6.17 -8.23
C ASN A 75 -1.72 7.29 -8.87
N ARG A 76 -0.54 6.96 -9.43
CA ARG A 76 0.30 7.95 -10.14
C ARG A 76 -0.40 8.54 -11.36
N LEU A 77 -1.10 7.70 -12.15
CA LEU A 77 -1.85 8.18 -13.33
C LEU A 77 -2.98 9.14 -12.95
N VAL A 78 -3.70 8.82 -11.88
CA VAL A 78 -4.87 9.57 -11.42
C VAL A 78 -4.46 10.87 -10.72
N ASP A 79 -3.40 10.83 -9.91
CA ASP A 79 -2.97 11.98 -9.09
C ASP A 79 -1.98 12.92 -9.79
N ALA A 80 -1.60 12.65 -11.04
CA ALA A 80 -0.62 13.45 -11.79
C ALA A 80 -0.93 14.96 -11.79
N LYS A 81 -2.21 15.33 -11.91
CA LYS A 81 -2.65 16.75 -11.92
C LYS A 81 -2.47 17.45 -10.56
N TYR A 82 -2.41 16.71 -9.46
CA TYR A 82 -2.17 17.25 -8.12
C TYR A 82 -0.70 17.18 -7.76
N ASP A 83 -0.02 16.08 -8.13
CA ASP A 83 1.40 15.86 -7.84
C ASP A 83 2.30 16.96 -8.45
N ILE A 84 1.94 17.53 -9.60
CA ILE A 84 2.71 18.61 -10.25
C ILE A 84 2.80 19.89 -9.41
N HIS A 85 1.79 20.16 -8.59
CA HIS A 85 1.72 21.35 -7.75
C HIS A 85 2.25 21.13 -6.32
N ASN A 86 2.62 19.89 -5.98
CA ASN A 86 3.17 19.56 -4.66
C ASN A 86 4.70 19.43 -4.76
N PRO A 87 5.50 20.32 -4.10
CA PRO A 87 6.96 20.26 -4.14
C PRO A 87 7.53 18.90 -3.74
N ARG A 88 6.87 18.18 -2.83
CA ARG A 88 7.28 16.87 -2.35
C ARG A 88 7.10 15.75 -3.38
N THR A 89 6.15 15.90 -4.31
CA THR A 89 5.77 14.86 -5.26
C THR A 89 5.99 15.25 -6.72
N ALA A 90 6.33 16.50 -7.02
CA ALA A 90 6.54 17.01 -8.39
C ALA A 90 7.55 16.18 -9.20
N TYR A 91 8.60 15.63 -8.57
CA TYR A 91 9.56 14.75 -9.23
C TYR A 91 8.92 13.51 -9.89
N ARG A 92 7.74 13.08 -9.42
CA ARG A 92 7.02 11.93 -9.99
C ARG A 92 6.56 12.21 -11.42
N ILE A 93 6.25 13.47 -11.73
CA ILE A 93 5.84 13.87 -13.09
C ILE A 93 7.00 13.72 -14.06
N GLN A 94 8.23 14.05 -13.64
CA GLN A 94 9.42 13.81 -14.46
C GLN A 94 9.61 12.33 -14.76
N LEU A 95 9.44 11.46 -13.76
CA LEU A 95 9.51 10.01 -13.95
C LEU A 95 8.39 9.49 -14.87
N GLN A 96 7.17 10.02 -14.74
CA GLN A 96 6.05 9.67 -15.63
C GLN A 96 6.32 10.07 -17.08
N ASN A 97 6.94 11.23 -17.31
CA ASN A 97 7.29 11.69 -18.65
C ASN A 97 8.35 10.79 -19.31
N ILE A 98 9.34 10.29 -18.55
CA ILE A 98 10.33 9.32 -19.03
C ILE A 98 9.67 8.00 -19.44
N ILE A 99 8.73 7.50 -18.64
CA ILE A 99 8.02 6.24 -18.89
C ILE A 99 7.06 6.39 -20.07
N GLY A 100 6.33 7.49 -20.11
CA GLY A 100 5.19 7.75 -20.99
C GLY A 100 3.87 7.19 -20.42
N LYS A 101 2.81 7.95 -20.57
CA LYS A 101 1.48 7.63 -20.00
C LYS A 101 0.93 6.29 -20.52
N THR A 102 1.12 6.00 -21.81
CA THR A 102 0.67 4.74 -22.44
C THR A 102 1.37 3.52 -21.84
N ASN A 103 2.69 3.59 -21.65
CA ASN A 103 3.46 2.49 -21.05
C ASN A 103 3.05 2.27 -19.59
N LEU A 104 2.75 3.34 -18.85
CA LEU A 104 2.30 3.23 -17.46
C LEU A 104 0.90 2.60 -17.37
N TRP A 105 -0.01 2.91 -18.31
CA TRP A 105 -1.31 2.24 -18.42
C TRP A 105 -1.15 0.76 -18.78
N PHE A 106 -0.28 0.45 -19.75
CA PHE A 106 0.00 -0.94 -20.11
C PHE A 106 0.54 -1.74 -18.93
N PHE A 107 1.48 -1.16 -18.17
CA PHE A 107 2.00 -1.77 -16.95
C PHE A 107 0.89 -2.01 -15.90
N THR A 108 0.02 -1.01 -15.68
CA THR A 108 -1.10 -1.12 -14.74
C THR A 108 -2.03 -2.26 -15.11
N ILE A 109 -2.44 -2.33 -16.38
CA ILE A 109 -3.34 -3.38 -16.88
C ILE A 109 -2.67 -4.76 -16.78
N SER A 110 -1.40 -4.86 -17.16
CA SER A 110 -0.65 -6.14 -17.07
C SER A 110 -0.57 -6.63 -15.63
N CYS A 111 -0.24 -5.76 -14.67
CA CYS A 111 -0.22 -6.13 -13.25
C CYS A 111 -1.62 -6.52 -12.74
N THR A 112 -2.68 -5.86 -13.20
CA THR A 112 -4.06 -6.19 -12.85
C THR A 112 -4.45 -7.60 -13.34
N ILE A 113 -4.13 -7.91 -14.59
CA ILE A 113 -4.39 -9.25 -15.16
C ILE A 113 -3.58 -10.31 -14.41
N LEU A 114 -2.30 -10.08 -14.16
CA LEU A 114 -1.44 -11.02 -13.43
C LEU A 114 -1.92 -11.24 -11.99
N PHE A 115 -2.44 -10.22 -11.31
CA PHE A 115 -3.08 -10.36 -10.01
C PHE A 115 -4.28 -11.31 -10.06
N ILE A 116 -5.19 -11.13 -11.03
CA ILE A 116 -6.37 -11.99 -11.21
C ILE A 116 -5.95 -13.43 -11.54
N VAL A 117 -4.93 -13.61 -12.38
CA VAL A 117 -4.38 -14.93 -12.72
C VAL A 117 -3.81 -15.60 -11.48
N CYS A 118 -2.98 -14.92 -10.69
CA CYS A 118 -2.46 -15.47 -9.43
C CYS A 118 -3.60 -15.87 -8.49
N ALA A 119 -4.62 -15.03 -8.32
CA ALA A 119 -5.80 -15.33 -7.49
C ALA A 119 -6.56 -16.56 -8.00
N GLY A 120 -6.76 -16.68 -9.31
CA GLY A 120 -7.42 -17.84 -9.93
C GLY A 120 -6.63 -19.14 -9.82
N MET A 121 -5.30 -19.05 -9.86
CA MET A 121 -4.41 -20.20 -9.67
C MET A 121 -4.35 -20.68 -8.21
N LEU A 122 -4.71 -19.83 -7.23
CA LEU A 122 -4.83 -20.24 -5.83
C LEU A 122 -6.10 -21.06 -5.60
N ASN A 123 -7.26 -20.46 -5.80
CA ASN A 123 -8.55 -21.16 -5.69
C ASN A 123 -9.71 -20.30 -6.26
N ARG A 124 -10.89 -20.93 -6.42
CA ARG A 124 -12.08 -20.31 -6.98
C ARG A 124 -12.57 -19.10 -6.17
N LEU A 125 -12.49 -19.19 -4.83
CA LEU A 125 -12.95 -18.08 -3.98
C LEU A 125 -12.05 -16.84 -4.13
N SER A 126 -10.73 -17.03 -4.15
CA SER A 126 -9.77 -15.97 -4.41
C SER A 126 -10.04 -15.28 -5.76
N LEU A 127 -10.37 -16.04 -6.80
CA LEU A 127 -10.74 -15.48 -8.10
C LEU A 127 -12.00 -14.63 -8.01
N ILE A 128 -13.06 -15.14 -7.36
CA ILE A 128 -14.35 -14.44 -7.26
C ILE A 128 -14.23 -13.12 -6.50
N ILE A 129 -13.41 -13.06 -5.45
CA ILE A 129 -13.26 -11.83 -4.65
C ILE A 129 -12.21 -10.86 -5.22
N SER A 130 -11.38 -11.30 -6.17
CA SER A 130 -10.31 -10.44 -6.73
C SER A 130 -10.82 -9.15 -7.40
N PRO A 131 -11.98 -9.11 -8.11
CA PRO A 131 -12.53 -7.87 -8.65
C PRO A 131 -12.96 -6.88 -7.55
N LEU A 132 -13.53 -7.38 -6.44
CA LEU A 132 -13.88 -6.54 -5.29
C LEU A 132 -12.64 -5.91 -4.66
N ALA A 133 -11.56 -6.69 -4.51
CA ALA A 133 -10.28 -6.18 -4.02
C ALA A 133 -9.74 -5.08 -4.94
N LEU A 134 -9.79 -5.27 -6.26
CA LEU A 134 -9.37 -4.26 -7.24
C LEU A 134 -10.23 -2.98 -7.18
N MET A 135 -11.54 -3.10 -6.99
CA MET A 135 -12.41 -1.93 -6.81
C MET A 135 -11.98 -1.09 -5.60
N ILE A 136 -11.68 -1.71 -4.47
CA ILE A 136 -11.19 -1.02 -3.26
C ILE A 136 -9.83 -0.38 -3.53
N ILE A 137 -8.90 -1.12 -4.13
CA ILE A 137 -7.53 -0.69 -4.41
C ILE A 137 -7.48 0.49 -5.39
N PHE A 138 -8.31 0.49 -6.43
CA PHE A 138 -8.37 1.61 -7.38
C PHE A 138 -9.22 2.76 -6.85
N GLY A 139 -10.33 2.43 -6.19
CA GLY A 139 -11.25 3.42 -5.62
C GLY A 139 -10.58 4.35 -4.62
N TYR A 140 -9.64 3.83 -3.82
CA TYR A 140 -8.91 4.63 -2.85
C TYR A 140 -8.22 5.86 -3.49
N SER A 141 -7.72 5.75 -4.73
CA SER A 141 -7.03 6.84 -5.43
C SER A 141 -7.91 8.09 -5.67
N TYR A 142 -9.21 7.94 -5.59
CA TYR A 142 -10.15 9.05 -5.76
C TYR A 142 -10.61 9.68 -4.44
N THR A 143 -10.42 9.00 -3.31
CA THR A 143 -11.07 9.33 -2.04
C THR A 143 -10.70 10.70 -1.48
N LYS A 144 -9.46 11.15 -1.64
CA LYS A 144 -9.03 12.52 -1.24
C LYS A 144 -9.81 13.65 -1.92
N ARG A 145 -10.61 13.37 -2.94
CA ARG A 145 -11.38 14.36 -3.69
C ARG A 145 -12.73 14.65 -3.07
N PHE A 146 -13.25 13.73 -2.25
CA PHE A 146 -14.62 13.82 -1.68
C PHE A 146 -14.73 13.43 -0.21
N THR A 147 -13.70 12.85 0.41
CA THR A 147 -13.75 12.47 1.83
C THR A 147 -12.45 12.73 2.58
N ASN A 148 -12.58 13.16 3.84
CA ASN A 148 -11.46 13.33 4.76
C ASN A 148 -10.89 12.00 5.26
N PHE A 149 -11.63 10.89 5.10
CA PHE A 149 -11.28 9.56 5.60
C PHE A 149 -10.47 8.71 4.59
N SER A 150 -9.83 9.33 3.61
CA SER A 150 -8.99 8.66 2.62
C SER A 150 -7.90 7.78 3.25
N HIS A 151 -7.40 8.15 4.43
CA HIS A 151 -6.41 7.41 5.21
C HIS A 151 -6.93 6.04 5.65
N LEU A 152 -8.19 5.96 6.11
CA LEU A 152 -8.85 4.70 6.46
C LEU A 152 -9.08 3.81 5.23
N ILE A 153 -9.42 4.42 4.08
CA ILE A 153 -9.63 3.66 2.83
C ILE A 153 -8.30 3.14 2.27
N LEU A 154 -7.19 3.88 2.46
CA LEU A 154 -5.85 3.36 2.19
C LEU A 154 -5.55 2.17 3.11
N GLY A 155 -5.82 2.30 4.40
CA GLY A 155 -5.69 1.21 5.37
C GLY A 155 -6.52 -0.01 4.99
N LEU A 156 -7.76 0.18 4.55
CA LEU A 156 -8.63 -0.88 4.05
C LEU A 156 -8.01 -1.56 2.81
N SER A 157 -7.42 -0.81 1.89
CA SER A 157 -6.76 -1.38 0.71
C SER A 157 -5.58 -2.29 1.07
N LEU A 158 -4.77 -1.93 2.07
CA LEU A 158 -3.65 -2.75 2.52
C LEU A 158 -4.11 -3.94 3.39
N SER A 159 -5.20 -3.77 4.14
CA SER A 159 -5.77 -4.82 5.00
C SER A 159 -6.34 -6.01 4.22
N LEU A 160 -6.56 -5.87 2.93
CA LEU A 160 -6.93 -6.99 2.05
C LEU A 160 -5.81 -8.03 1.92
N SER A 161 -4.54 -7.68 2.22
CA SER A 161 -3.41 -8.59 2.06
C SER A 161 -3.47 -9.81 2.98
N PRO A 162 -3.70 -9.71 4.31
CA PRO A 162 -3.85 -10.89 5.15
C PRO A 162 -5.13 -11.70 4.85
N ILE A 163 -6.23 -11.02 4.47
CA ILE A 163 -7.48 -11.70 4.10
C ILE A 163 -7.26 -12.54 2.82
N GLY A 164 -6.67 -11.93 1.79
CA GLY A 164 -6.39 -12.60 0.53
C GLY A 164 -5.43 -13.77 0.68
N ALA A 165 -4.38 -13.63 1.50
CA ALA A 165 -3.44 -14.70 1.79
C ALA A 165 -4.10 -15.88 2.51
N TRP A 166 -4.93 -15.63 3.52
CA TRP A 166 -5.69 -16.67 4.23
C TRP A 166 -6.61 -17.44 3.31
N ILE A 167 -7.42 -16.70 2.53
CA ILE A 167 -8.35 -17.33 1.56
C ILE A 167 -7.57 -18.07 0.49
N GLY A 168 -6.42 -17.54 0.06
CA GLY A 168 -5.53 -18.20 -0.90
C GLY A 168 -5.06 -19.57 -0.44
N ILE A 169 -4.79 -19.74 0.85
CA ILE A 169 -4.37 -21.03 1.46
C ILE A 169 -5.58 -21.93 1.68
N THR A 170 -6.64 -21.42 2.32
CA THR A 170 -7.71 -22.27 2.86
C THR A 170 -8.89 -22.46 1.91
N GLY A 171 -9.08 -21.58 0.93
CA GLY A 171 -10.28 -21.52 0.10
C GLY A 171 -11.55 -21.18 0.87
N ARG A 172 -11.44 -20.67 2.11
CA ARG A 172 -12.57 -20.42 3.01
C ARG A 172 -12.44 -19.05 3.68
N VAL A 173 -13.58 -18.47 4.05
CA VAL A 173 -13.65 -17.26 4.88
C VAL A 173 -13.59 -17.68 6.34
N ASN A 174 -12.76 -17.01 7.14
CA ASN A 174 -12.64 -17.21 8.59
C ASN A 174 -12.57 -15.83 9.27
N ILE A 175 -12.85 -15.77 10.57
CA ILE A 175 -12.80 -14.52 11.34
C ILE A 175 -11.37 -14.04 11.60
N SER A 176 -10.43 -14.95 11.81
CA SER A 176 -9.05 -14.63 12.18
C SER A 176 -8.36 -13.64 11.25
N PRO A 177 -8.37 -13.81 9.90
CA PRO A 177 -7.72 -12.83 9.01
C PRO A 177 -8.38 -11.46 9.04
N PHE A 178 -9.66 -11.32 9.41
CA PHE A 178 -10.30 -10.02 9.56
C PHE A 178 -9.79 -9.27 10.80
N ILE A 179 -9.51 -9.97 11.89
CA ILE A 179 -8.90 -9.36 13.08
C ILE A 179 -7.52 -8.81 12.71
N LEU A 180 -6.70 -9.59 12.02
CA LEU A 180 -5.40 -9.13 11.54
C LEU A 180 -5.54 -7.98 10.54
N ALA A 181 -6.53 -8.03 9.65
CA ALA A 181 -6.83 -6.96 8.71
C ALA A 181 -7.18 -5.64 9.40
N ILE A 182 -7.92 -5.67 10.51
CA ILE A 182 -8.21 -4.48 11.31
C ILE A 182 -6.90 -3.89 11.87
N ALA A 183 -5.98 -4.71 12.37
CA ALA A 183 -4.67 -4.22 12.83
C ALA A 183 -3.90 -3.51 11.69
N VAL A 184 -3.88 -4.10 10.49
CA VAL A 184 -3.23 -3.50 9.29
C VAL A 184 -3.91 -2.20 8.89
N LEU A 185 -5.25 -2.15 8.92
CA LEU A 185 -6.03 -0.95 8.60
C LEU A 185 -5.67 0.19 9.55
N LEU A 186 -5.73 -0.07 10.86
CA LEU A 186 -5.47 0.93 11.89
C LEU A 186 -4.03 1.44 11.83
N TRP A 187 -3.07 0.53 11.69
CA TRP A 187 -1.65 0.88 11.56
C TRP A 187 -1.39 1.74 10.32
N THR A 188 -1.90 1.31 9.16
CA THR A 188 -1.71 2.06 7.92
C THR A 188 -2.38 3.43 7.97
N ALA A 189 -3.59 3.51 8.52
CA ALA A 189 -4.31 4.77 8.64
C ALA A 189 -3.59 5.74 9.59
N GLY A 190 -3.12 5.27 10.75
CA GLY A 190 -2.36 6.09 11.70
C GLY A 190 -1.07 6.63 11.06
N PHE A 191 -0.32 5.78 10.38
CA PHE A 191 0.89 6.15 9.66
C PHE A 191 0.62 7.16 8.52
N ASP A 192 -0.43 6.95 7.70
CA ASP A 192 -0.76 7.85 6.60
C ASP A 192 -1.26 9.21 7.09
N ILE A 193 -1.93 9.28 8.25
CA ILE A 193 -2.32 10.54 8.90
C ILE A 193 -1.08 11.35 9.27
N ILE A 194 -0.04 10.72 9.85
CA ILE A 194 1.22 11.39 10.17
C ILE A 194 1.85 11.97 8.91
N TYR A 195 1.94 11.19 7.84
CA TYR A 195 2.45 11.67 6.55
C TYR A 195 1.63 12.81 5.95
N ALA A 196 0.31 12.75 6.09
CA ALA A 196 -0.58 13.79 5.57
C ALA A 196 -0.42 15.13 6.29
N CYS A 197 0.06 15.15 7.54
CA CYS A 197 0.40 16.41 8.22
C CYS A 197 1.45 17.22 7.47
N GLN A 198 2.38 16.57 6.74
CA GLN A 198 3.39 17.24 5.92
C GLN A 198 2.79 17.88 4.65
N ASP A 199 1.66 17.38 4.17
CA ASP A 199 1.00 17.85 2.96
C ASP A 199 -0.13 18.86 3.23
N LEU A 200 -0.36 19.26 4.49
CA LEU A 200 -1.50 20.10 4.90
C LEU A 200 -1.66 21.37 4.04
N GLN A 201 -0.56 22.11 3.82
CA GLN A 201 -0.58 23.34 3.03
C GLN A 201 -0.94 23.09 1.56
N HIS A 202 -0.48 21.98 1.01
CA HIS A 202 -0.82 21.56 -0.34
C HIS A 202 -2.30 21.14 -0.43
N ASP A 203 -2.80 20.34 0.52
CA ASP A 203 -4.19 19.88 0.56
C ASP A 203 -5.18 21.04 0.66
N ILE A 204 -4.83 22.09 1.42
CA ILE A 204 -5.63 23.34 1.50
C ILE A 204 -5.67 24.03 0.13
N LYS A 205 -4.51 24.28 -0.49
CA LYS A 205 -4.40 24.97 -1.78
C LYS A 205 -5.08 24.21 -2.92
N SER A 206 -4.95 22.89 -2.93
CA SER A 206 -5.49 22.00 -3.97
C SER A 206 -6.94 21.60 -3.73
N LYS A 207 -7.57 22.11 -2.67
CA LYS A 207 -8.95 21.77 -2.25
C LYS A 207 -9.17 20.26 -2.05
N LEU A 208 -8.12 19.53 -1.68
CA LEU A 208 -8.19 18.11 -1.33
C LEU A 208 -8.70 17.95 0.10
N HIS A 209 -9.22 16.77 0.40
CA HIS A 209 -9.73 16.41 1.70
C HIS A 209 -8.72 15.54 2.45
N SER A 210 -8.48 15.84 3.74
CA SER A 210 -7.64 15.05 4.62
C SER A 210 -8.00 15.27 6.08
N ILE A 211 -7.65 14.31 6.95
CA ILE A 211 -7.86 14.42 8.41
C ILE A 211 -7.12 15.63 8.97
N PRO A 212 -5.83 15.89 8.63
CA PRO A 212 -5.15 17.09 9.11
C PRO A 212 -5.81 18.40 8.67
N LYS A 213 -6.43 18.45 7.49
CA LYS A 213 -7.21 19.61 7.06
C LYS A 213 -8.50 19.79 7.86
N MET A 214 -9.14 18.69 8.29
CA MET A 214 -10.40 18.72 9.03
C MET A 214 -10.22 19.14 10.49
N MET A 215 -9.20 18.59 11.19
CA MET A 215 -9.08 18.76 12.65
C MET A 215 -7.75 19.37 13.13
N GLY A 216 -6.87 19.79 12.20
CA GLY A 216 -5.55 20.34 12.49
C GLY A 216 -4.51 19.27 12.84
N ILE A 217 -3.23 19.67 12.83
CA ILE A 217 -2.09 18.76 13.03
C ILE A 217 -2.16 18.08 14.40
N LYS A 218 -2.33 18.85 15.48
CA LYS A 218 -2.32 18.32 16.86
C LYS A 218 -3.34 17.20 17.07
N ASN A 219 -4.60 17.42 16.69
CA ASN A 219 -5.66 16.42 16.86
C ASN A 219 -5.46 15.22 15.94
N SER A 220 -4.89 15.42 14.75
CA SER A 220 -4.54 14.33 13.82
C SER A 220 -3.47 13.42 14.37
N LEU A 221 -2.45 13.96 15.04
CA LEU A 221 -1.41 13.18 15.71
C LEU A 221 -1.95 12.41 16.91
N ILE A 222 -2.87 13.01 17.69
CA ILE A 222 -3.58 12.30 18.77
C ILE A 222 -4.40 11.13 18.19
N LEU A 223 -5.16 11.38 17.12
CA LEU A 223 -5.93 10.33 16.46
C LEU A 223 -5.04 9.18 15.97
N SER A 224 -3.89 9.51 15.35
CA SER A 224 -2.92 8.50 14.93
C SER A 224 -2.42 7.67 16.10
N SER A 225 -2.10 8.29 17.25
CA SER A 225 -1.67 7.57 18.47
C SER A 225 -2.77 6.65 19.00
N VAL A 226 -4.02 7.08 18.96
CA VAL A 226 -5.18 6.25 19.35
C VAL A 226 -5.34 5.05 18.42
N LEU A 227 -5.22 5.26 17.11
CA LEU A 227 -5.28 4.17 16.14
C LEU A 227 -4.15 3.16 16.38
N HIS A 228 -2.91 3.61 16.62
CA HIS A 228 -1.77 2.75 16.90
C HIS A 228 -1.90 2.01 18.24
N PHE A 229 -2.53 2.61 19.26
CA PHE A 229 -2.88 1.90 20.49
C PHE A 229 -3.83 0.73 20.22
N PHE A 230 -4.86 0.95 19.39
CA PHE A 230 -5.80 -0.12 19.02
C PHE A 230 -5.16 -1.19 18.12
N VAL A 231 -4.06 -0.89 17.39
CA VAL A 231 -3.28 -1.92 16.69
C VAL A 231 -2.79 -2.98 17.69
N VAL A 232 -2.20 -2.56 18.81
CA VAL A 232 -1.67 -3.48 19.82
C VAL A 232 -2.79 -4.35 20.40
N ILE A 233 -3.94 -3.74 20.73
CA ILE A 233 -5.11 -4.49 21.22
C ILE A 233 -5.58 -5.52 20.19
N THR A 234 -5.67 -5.12 18.92
CA THR A 234 -6.14 -6.01 17.85
C THR A 234 -5.17 -7.16 17.60
N LEU A 235 -3.85 -6.92 17.70
CA LEU A 235 -2.84 -7.97 17.61
C LEU A 235 -2.93 -8.95 18.80
N LEU A 236 -3.22 -8.47 20.01
CA LEU A 236 -3.47 -9.34 21.16
C LEU A 236 -4.74 -10.18 20.99
N LEU A 237 -5.81 -9.58 20.45
CA LEU A 237 -7.03 -10.33 20.09
C LEU A 237 -6.73 -11.39 19.03
N PHE A 238 -5.94 -11.07 18.00
CA PHE A 238 -5.53 -12.04 16.99
C PHE A 238 -4.76 -13.22 17.60
N MET A 239 -3.86 -12.95 18.54
CA MET A 239 -3.15 -13.97 19.31
C MET A 239 -4.11 -14.93 20.03
N TYR A 240 -5.14 -14.38 20.68
CA TYR A 240 -6.15 -15.17 21.39
C TYR A 240 -6.94 -16.08 20.46
N PHE A 241 -7.42 -15.56 19.32
CA PHE A 241 -8.21 -16.32 18.35
C PHE A 241 -7.42 -17.37 17.55
N THR A 242 -6.09 -17.22 17.48
CA THR A 242 -5.20 -18.13 16.73
C THR A 242 -4.35 -19.03 17.63
N ASN A 243 -4.54 -18.93 18.96
CA ASN A 243 -3.78 -19.69 19.97
C ASN A 243 -2.25 -19.55 19.82
N LEU A 244 -1.77 -18.41 19.33
CA LEU A 244 -0.35 -18.10 19.21
C LEU A 244 0.26 -17.88 20.59
N LYS A 245 1.54 -18.31 20.76
CA LYS A 245 2.20 -18.36 22.06
C LYS A 245 3.21 -17.21 22.26
N TYR A 246 4.12 -17.41 23.20
CA TYR A 246 5.07 -16.41 23.72
C TYR A 246 5.90 -15.69 22.65
N VAL A 247 6.32 -16.36 21.58
CA VAL A 247 7.10 -15.74 20.50
C VAL A 247 6.29 -14.63 19.81
N TYR A 248 5.01 -14.90 19.53
CA TYR A 248 4.12 -13.87 18.96
C TYR A 248 3.87 -12.74 19.93
N PHE A 249 3.65 -13.04 21.22
CA PHE A 249 3.51 -12.02 22.26
C PHE A 249 4.72 -11.09 22.33
N GLY A 250 5.94 -11.66 22.31
CA GLY A 250 7.18 -10.86 22.23
C GLY A 250 7.21 -9.94 21.02
N GLY A 251 6.73 -10.42 19.86
CA GLY A 251 6.56 -9.61 18.64
C GLY A 251 5.58 -8.46 18.84
N VAL A 252 4.42 -8.69 19.48
CA VAL A 252 3.44 -7.64 19.77
C VAL A 252 4.01 -6.57 20.70
N VAL A 253 4.74 -6.98 21.74
CA VAL A 253 5.43 -6.05 22.66
C VAL A 253 6.45 -5.21 21.89
N PHE A 254 7.25 -5.83 21.02
CA PHE A 254 8.21 -5.11 20.17
C PHE A 254 7.52 -4.10 19.25
N VAL A 255 6.42 -4.47 18.59
CA VAL A 255 5.62 -3.55 17.76
C VAL A 255 5.10 -2.39 18.62
N GLY A 256 4.56 -2.66 19.81
CA GLY A 256 4.10 -1.62 20.71
C GLY A 256 5.21 -0.61 21.09
N MET A 257 6.41 -1.11 21.41
CA MET A 257 7.57 -0.24 21.68
C MET A 257 7.96 0.61 20.46
N MET A 258 7.94 0.03 19.25
CA MET A 258 8.24 0.76 18.02
C MET A 258 7.21 1.86 17.74
N LEU A 259 5.93 1.59 17.96
CA LEU A 259 4.86 2.59 17.78
C LEU A 259 4.99 3.72 18.80
N ILE A 260 5.30 3.42 20.07
CA ILE A 260 5.57 4.44 21.09
C ILE A 260 6.78 5.29 20.65
N TYR A 261 7.87 4.65 20.24
CA TYR A 261 9.07 5.35 19.76
C TYR A 261 8.78 6.26 18.58
N GLU A 262 8.02 5.79 17.59
CA GLU A 262 7.56 6.60 16.44
C GLU A 262 6.89 7.90 16.91
N HIS A 263 5.93 7.80 17.84
CA HIS A 263 5.22 8.97 18.36
C HIS A 263 6.09 9.91 19.21
N THR A 264 7.20 9.46 19.79
CA THR A 264 8.15 10.35 20.49
C THR A 264 8.99 11.20 19.53
N LEU A 265 9.19 10.73 18.28
CA LEU A 265 9.93 11.45 17.25
C LEU A 265 9.11 12.55 16.56
N ILE A 266 7.78 12.46 16.63
CA ILE A 266 6.87 13.35 15.93
C ILE A 266 6.42 14.44 16.91
N LYS A 267 6.77 15.68 16.56
CA LYS A 267 6.31 16.88 17.29
C LYS A 267 5.28 17.62 16.44
N PRO A 268 4.22 18.19 17.06
CA PRO A 268 3.22 18.99 16.37
C PRO A 268 3.79 20.27 15.76
#